data_d68df2e9cc3411398d4c56463fa7ab79
#
_entry.id   d68df2e9cc3411398d4c56463fa7ab79
#
_cell.length_a   1.000
_cell.length_b   1.000
_cell.length_c   1.000
_cell.angle_alpha   90.00
_cell.angle_beta   90.00
_cell.angle_gamma   90.00
#
_symmetry.space_group_name_H-M   'P 1'
#
loop_
_entity.id
_entity.type
_entity.pdbx_description
1 polymer ?
#
loop_
_entity_poly.entity_id
_entity_poly.type
_entity_poly.pdbx_seq_one_letter_code
_entity_poly.pdbx_strand_id
1 'polypeptide(L)'
;VPAVVDEVRVLTGKEPSHNLNPDECVALGAAIQGGKIGGELVAGSSAAEIILMDVTPLSLGIETLGGVFTKIIDRNTTIPARYSQIFTTAGSFQTSVDIKVLQGERQFSKDNKLIGNFRLRGIKPAPAGVPQIEVAFDIDANGIVQVSAKDLGTGKHQEITITASSNLSDAEIERAIREAAEYEATDGERKAYIDARGEADTLIRQVENALSDKQKKKSLEGHQKKQIKSALSYTKKLVARTKPGNVSKDQALEIQRAASDLRNAASMIL
;
A
#
# COMPACT_ATOMS: atom_id res chain seq x y z
N VAL A 1 -29.45 28.37 17.21
CA VAL A 1 -30.33 27.29 17.77
C VAL A 1 -29.82 26.97 19.17
N PRO A 2 -30.62 27.13 20.25
CA PRO A 2 -30.13 26.93 21.62
C PRO A 2 -29.51 25.55 21.86
N ALA A 3 -30.10 24.48 21.34
CA ALA A 3 -29.57 23.13 21.50
C ALA A 3 -28.15 22.93 20.96
N VAL A 4 -27.78 23.64 19.89
CA VAL A 4 -26.40 23.61 19.36
C VAL A 4 -25.44 24.30 20.32
N VAL A 5 -25.84 25.41 20.90
CA VAL A 5 -25.05 26.16 21.91
C VAL A 5 -24.80 25.27 23.13
N ASP A 6 -25.84 24.60 23.61
CA ASP A 6 -25.75 23.72 24.77
C ASP A 6 -24.85 22.50 24.49
N GLU A 7 -24.96 21.90 23.30
CA GLU A 7 -24.10 20.78 22.91
C GLU A 7 -22.63 21.19 22.77
N VAL A 8 -22.34 22.32 22.13
CA VAL A 8 -20.97 22.84 22.04
C VAL A 8 -20.38 23.10 23.43
N ARG A 9 -21.17 23.65 24.34
CA ARG A 9 -20.76 23.88 25.74
C ARG A 9 -20.44 22.56 26.46
N VAL A 10 -21.27 21.54 26.26
CA VAL A 10 -21.04 20.21 26.85
C VAL A 10 -19.80 19.54 26.30
N LEU A 11 -19.60 19.58 24.98
CA LEU A 11 -18.46 18.91 24.31
C LEU A 11 -17.12 19.61 24.55
N THR A 12 -17.11 20.95 24.56
CA THR A 12 -15.86 21.73 24.60
C THR A 12 -15.53 22.33 25.96
N GLY A 13 -16.52 22.42 26.87
CA GLY A 13 -16.41 23.15 28.13
C GLY A 13 -16.31 24.67 27.98
N LYS A 14 -16.54 25.20 26.76
CA LYS A 14 -16.40 26.64 26.44
C LYS A 14 -17.71 27.20 25.89
N GLU A 15 -17.92 28.51 26.15
CA GLU A 15 -19.02 29.23 25.50
C GLU A 15 -18.72 29.40 24.00
N PRO A 16 -19.67 29.05 23.11
CA PRO A 16 -19.51 29.33 21.70
C PRO A 16 -19.51 30.82 21.40
N SER A 17 -18.66 31.25 20.47
CA SER A 17 -18.61 32.61 20.01
C SER A 17 -19.80 32.94 19.11
N HIS A 18 -20.40 34.12 19.32
CA HIS A 18 -21.48 34.67 18.52
C HIS A 18 -21.05 35.94 17.74
N ASN A 19 -19.77 36.22 17.69
CA ASN A 19 -19.22 37.48 17.14
C ASN A 19 -19.16 37.48 15.59
N LEU A 20 -19.38 36.34 14.96
CA LEU A 20 -19.34 36.20 13.51
C LEU A 20 -20.71 35.77 12.99
N ASN A 21 -21.08 36.32 11.83
CA ASN A 21 -22.26 35.84 11.11
C ASN A 21 -21.97 34.43 10.55
N PRO A 22 -22.74 33.38 10.91
CA PRO A 22 -22.51 32.01 10.43
C PRO A 22 -22.53 31.90 8.90
N ASP A 23 -23.35 32.71 8.21
CA ASP A 23 -23.46 32.69 6.73
C ASP A 23 -22.19 33.26 6.04
N GLU A 24 -21.41 34.05 6.75
CA GLU A 24 -20.18 34.70 6.24
C GLU A 24 -18.90 34.01 6.68
N CYS A 25 -18.95 33.08 7.66
CA CYS A 25 -17.78 32.45 8.26
C CYS A 25 -16.88 31.77 7.22
N VAL A 26 -17.49 31.08 6.24
CA VAL A 26 -16.74 30.36 5.18
C VAL A 26 -16.01 31.37 4.27
N ALA A 27 -16.68 32.43 3.86
CA ALA A 27 -16.09 33.47 3.02
C ALA A 27 -14.96 34.21 3.74
N LEU A 28 -15.14 34.50 5.04
CA LEU A 28 -14.13 35.15 5.85
C LEU A 28 -12.89 34.26 6.04
N GLY A 29 -13.08 32.96 6.32
CA GLY A 29 -12.01 32.00 6.40
C GLY A 29 -11.22 31.87 5.09
N ALA A 30 -11.92 31.82 3.96
CA ALA A 30 -11.31 31.80 2.63
C ALA A 30 -10.50 33.09 2.35
N ALA A 31 -11.02 34.26 2.74
CA ALA A 31 -10.33 35.54 2.57
C ALA A 31 -9.04 35.61 3.43
N ILE A 32 -9.08 35.11 4.66
CA ILE A 32 -7.89 35.01 5.54
C ILE A 32 -6.83 34.12 4.89
N GLN A 33 -7.23 32.96 4.41
CA GLN A 33 -6.32 32.02 3.77
C GLN A 33 -5.76 32.56 2.45
N GLY A 34 -6.59 33.23 1.66
CA GLY A 34 -6.16 33.93 0.44
C GLY A 34 -5.14 35.04 0.72
N GLY A 35 -5.38 35.86 1.74
CA GLY A 35 -4.46 36.91 2.17
C GLY A 35 -3.13 36.36 2.70
N LYS A 36 -3.15 35.18 3.34
CA LYS A 36 -1.93 34.49 3.79
C LYS A 36 -1.10 34.01 2.59
N ILE A 37 -1.73 33.37 1.62
CA ILE A 37 -1.05 32.87 0.40
C ILE A 37 -0.53 34.04 -0.45
N GLY A 38 -1.29 35.15 -0.52
CA GLY A 38 -0.91 36.38 -1.23
C GLY A 38 0.16 37.23 -0.51
N GLY A 39 0.50 36.89 0.75
CA GLY A 39 1.45 37.67 1.56
C GLY A 39 0.91 39.03 2.02
N GLU A 40 -0.40 39.22 1.99
CA GLU A 40 -1.08 40.49 2.31
C GLU A 40 -1.41 40.64 3.80
N LEU A 41 -1.27 39.58 4.61
CA LEU A 41 -1.54 39.65 6.05
C LEU A 41 -0.43 40.36 6.79
N VAL A 42 -0.82 41.23 7.72
CA VAL A 42 0.13 41.94 8.60
C VAL A 42 0.84 40.94 9.49
N ALA A 43 2.17 40.95 9.48
CA ALA A 43 2.99 40.12 10.35
C ALA A 43 2.65 40.37 11.82
N GLY A 44 2.45 39.30 12.61
CA GLY A 44 2.05 39.39 14.01
C GLY A 44 0.54 39.52 14.25
N SER A 45 -0.29 39.51 13.20
CA SER A 45 -1.75 39.39 13.38
C SER A 45 -2.11 37.93 13.72
N SER A 46 -3.13 37.73 14.56
CA SER A 46 -3.63 36.39 14.88
C SER A 46 -4.08 35.59 13.62
N ALA A 47 -4.48 36.31 12.57
CA ALA A 47 -4.81 35.69 11.27
C ALA A 47 -3.57 35.15 10.52
N ALA A 48 -2.40 35.82 10.67
CA ALA A 48 -1.15 35.35 10.06
C ALA A 48 -0.56 34.13 10.80
N GLU A 49 -0.92 33.92 12.06
CA GLU A 49 -0.46 32.79 12.88
C GLU A 49 -1.28 31.51 12.63
N ILE A 50 -2.43 31.59 11.95
CA ILE A 50 -3.25 30.41 11.62
C ILE A 50 -2.46 29.50 10.69
N ILE A 51 -2.24 28.25 11.09
CA ILE A 51 -1.65 27.21 10.27
C ILE A 51 -2.79 26.26 9.85
N LEU A 52 -3.02 26.16 8.54
CA LEU A 52 -3.89 25.13 7.96
C LEU A 52 -3.03 23.93 7.58
N MET A 53 -3.33 22.79 8.16
CA MET A 53 -2.69 21.51 7.84
C MET A 53 -3.75 20.56 7.34
N ASP A 54 -3.71 20.27 6.07
CA ASP A 54 -4.58 19.28 5.46
C ASP A 54 -3.99 17.86 5.61
N VAL A 55 -4.85 16.86 5.56
CA VAL A 55 -4.47 15.45 5.67
C VAL A 55 -5.15 14.61 4.59
N THR A 56 -4.54 13.48 4.26
CA THR A 56 -5.17 12.49 3.38
C THR A 56 -6.39 11.86 4.08
N PRO A 57 -7.59 11.86 3.47
CA PRO A 57 -8.80 11.31 4.11
C PRO A 57 -8.78 9.78 4.18
N LEU A 58 -8.13 9.12 3.21
CA LEU A 58 -7.96 7.68 3.10
C LEU A 58 -6.54 7.34 2.66
N SER A 59 -6.10 6.13 2.96
CA SER A 59 -4.80 5.60 2.55
C SER A 59 -4.70 5.51 1.03
N LEU A 60 -3.49 5.74 0.52
CA LEU A 60 -3.12 5.63 -0.89
C LEU A 60 -2.07 4.54 -1.08
N GLY A 61 -2.17 3.80 -2.16
CA GLY A 61 -1.23 2.73 -2.45
C GLY A 61 -1.48 2.09 -3.82
N ILE A 62 -0.92 0.92 -4.01
CA ILE A 62 -1.00 0.20 -5.28
C ILE A 62 -1.47 -1.25 -5.09
N GLU A 63 -1.97 -1.84 -6.19
CA GLU A 63 -2.20 -3.28 -6.26
C GLU A 63 -0.88 -4.01 -6.39
N THR A 64 -0.68 -5.03 -5.57
CA THR A 64 0.46 -5.95 -5.62
C THR A 64 0.03 -7.38 -5.89
N LEU A 65 0.98 -8.31 -5.85
CA LEU A 65 0.76 -9.72 -6.16
C LEU A 65 -0.43 -10.28 -5.35
N GLY A 66 -1.32 -11.03 -6.04
CA GLY A 66 -2.51 -11.62 -5.42
C GLY A 66 -3.68 -10.66 -5.24
N GLY A 67 -3.61 -9.45 -5.82
CA GLY A 67 -4.66 -8.43 -5.69
C GLY A 67 -4.67 -7.76 -4.32
N VAL A 68 -3.54 -7.80 -3.61
CA VAL A 68 -3.37 -7.14 -2.31
C VAL A 68 -3.19 -5.64 -2.51
N PHE A 69 -3.82 -4.84 -1.68
CA PHE A 69 -3.58 -3.41 -1.59
C PHE A 69 -2.40 -3.13 -0.66
N THR A 70 -1.32 -2.62 -1.21
CA THR A 70 -0.15 -2.20 -0.44
C THR A 70 -0.19 -0.69 -0.25
N LYS A 71 -0.38 -0.27 0.99
CA LYS A 71 -0.39 1.15 1.37
C LYS A 71 1.01 1.72 1.27
N ILE A 72 1.11 2.93 0.72
CA ILE A 72 2.35 3.72 0.64
C ILE A 72 2.19 5.00 1.46
N ILE A 73 0.99 5.58 1.46
CA ILE A 73 0.62 6.71 2.32
C ILE A 73 -0.57 6.28 3.15
N ASP A 74 -0.47 6.40 4.46
CA ASP A 74 -1.57 6.12 5.38
C ASP A 74 -2.58 7.27 5.42
N ARG A 75 -3.83 6.96 5.79
CA ARG A 75 -4.83 7.99 6.07
C ARG A 75 -4.35 8.91 7.18
N ASN A 76 -4.85 10.13 7.20
CA ASN A 76 -4.46 11.20 8.12
C ASN A 76 -2.98 11.60 8.04
N THR A 77 -2.30 11.29 6.93
CA THR A 77 -0.97 11.83 6.66
C THR A 77 -1.08 13.29 6.28
N THR A 78 -0.35 14.17 6.97
CA THR A 78 -0.29 15.60 6.68
C THR A 78 0.29 15.84 5.29
N ILE A 79 -0.32 16.74 4.52
CA ILE A 79 0.16 17.16 3.21
C ILE A 79 0.76 18.59 3.27
N PRO A 80 1.75 18.92 2.42
CA PRO A 80 2.33 18.10 1.35
C PRO A 80 3.16 16.93 1.89
N ALA A 81 3.17 15.80 1.13
CA ALA A 81 3.86 14.58 1.57
C ALA A 81 4.44 13.81 0.36
N ARG A 82 5.60 13.18 0.56
CA ARG A 82 6.22 12.31 -0.43
C ARG A 82 6.71 11.02 0.21
N TYR A 83 6.27 9.89 -0.34
CA TYR A 83 6.68 8.55 0.09
C TYR A 83 7.00 7.69 -1.12
N SER A 84 7.99 6.82 -0.99
CA SER A 84 8.33 5.83 -2.03
C SER A 84 8.60 4.46 -1.42
N GLN A 85 8.37 3.43 -2.23
CA GLN A 85 8.66 2.06 -1.87
C GLN A 85 9.17 1.29 -3.10
N ILE A 86 10.09 0.35 -2.87
CA ILE A 86 10.66 -0.48 -3.94
C ILE A 86 9.85 -1.77 -4.04
N PHE A 87 9.42 -2.06 -5.26
CA PHE A 87 8.71 -3.27 -5.64
C PHE A 87 9.53 -4.06 -6.66
N THR A 88 9.05 -5.26 -6.98
CA THR A 88 9.69 -6.12 -7.97
C THR A 88 8.66 -6.74 -8.92
N THR A 89 9.14 -7.39 -9.99
CA THR A 89 8.27 -8.10 -10.93
C THR A 89 7.77 -9.42 -10.34
N ALA A 90 6.49 -9.72 -10.55
CA ALA A 90 5.85 -10.97 -10.14
C ALA A 90 6.23 -12.15 -11.05
N GLY A 91 6.42 -11.89 -12.34
CA GLY A 91 6.78 -12.88 -13.36
C GLY A 91 8.23 -12.78 -13.81
N SER A 92 8.85 -13.93 -14.15
CA SER A 92 10.17 -13.94 -14.76
C SER A 92 10.11 -13.40 -16.21
N PHE A 93 11.16 -12.66 -16.59
CA PHE A 93 11.32 -12.04 -17.92
C PHE A 93 10.23 -11.03 -18.30
N GLN A 94 9.58 -10.45 -17.28
CA GLN A 94 8.56 -9.42 -17.45
C GLN A 94 9.22 -8.10 -17.87
N THR A 95 8.76 -7.52 -18.99
CA THR A 95 9.30 -6.28 -19.56
C THR A 95 8.46 -5.05 -19.29
N SER A 96 7.30 -5.23 -18.66
CA SER A 96 6.40 -4.15 -18.26
C SER A 96 5.61 -4.52 -17.02
N VAL A 97 5.17 -3.51 -16.25
CA VAL A 97 4.27 -3.65 -15.11
C VAL A 97 3.13 -2.64 -15.23
N ASP A 98 1.92 -3.08 -14.88
CA ASP A 98 0.77 -2.20 -14.70
C ASP A 98 0.70 -1.75 -13.24
N ILE A 99 0.64 -0.44 -13.02
CA ILE A 99 0.51 0.15 -11.70
C ILE A 99 -0.89 0.70 -11.57
N LYS A 100 -1.70 0.03 -10.72
CA LYS A 100 -3.03 0.47 -10.35
C LYS A 100 -2.94 1.24 -9.05
N VAL A 101 -3.27 2.52 -9.11
CA VAL A 101 -3.28 3.43 -7.96
C VAL A 101 -4.65 3.36 -7.31
N LEU A 102 -4.66 3.11 -6.03
CA LEU A 102 -5.87 2.83 -5.25
C LEU A 102 -5.95 3.74 -4.03
N GLN A 103 -7.18 4.03 -3.62
CA GLN A 103 -7.51 4.76 -2.42
C GLN A 103 -8.53 3.99 -1.58
N GLY A 104 -8.28 3.83 -0.29
CA GLY A 104 -9.18 3.14 0.64
C GLY A 104 -8.46 2.46 1.79
N GLU A 105 -9.19 1.66 2.57
CA GLU A 105 -8.70 1.03 3.79
C GLU A 105 -8.75 -0.51 3.76
N ARG A 106 -9.37 -1.11 2.73
CA ARG A 106 -9.50 -2.57 2.62
C ARG A 106 -8.18 -3.22 2.19
N GLN A 107 -7.96 -4.46 2.58
CA GLN A 107 -6.73 -5.22 2.29
C GLN A 107 -6.59 -5.64 0.81
N PHE A 108 -7.70 -5.63 0.04
CA PHE A 108 -7.70 -6.07 -1.35
C PHE A 108 -8.02 -4.94 -2.31
N SER A 109 -7.34 -4.93 -3.46
CA SER A 109 -7.47 -3.89 -4.48
C SER A 109 -8.88 -3.73 -5.00
N LYS A 110 -9.62 -4.84 -5.18
CA LYS A 110 -11.00 -4.85 -5.68
C LYS A 110 -12.00 -4.17 -4.75
N ASP A 111 -11.67 -4.06 -3.48
CA ASP A 111 -12.52 -3.51 -2.42
C ASP A 111 -12.14 -2.05 -2.09
N ASN A 112 -11.18 -1.48 -2.85
CA ASN A 112 -10.75 -0.08 -2.77
C ASN A 112 -11.05 0.65 -4.08
N LYS A 113 -11.03 1.98 -4.03
CA LYS A 113 -11.31 2.83 -5.20
C LYS A 113 -10.09 2.92 -6.10
N LEU A 114 -10.24 2.53 -7.37
CA LEU A 114 -9.22 2.77 -8.39
C LEU A 114 -9.25 4.25 -8.78
N ILE A 115 -8.15 4.97 -8.56
CA ILE A 115 -8.02 6.40 -8.86
C ILE A 115 -7.09 6.69 -10.04
N GLY A 116 -6.27 5.71 -10.44
CA GLY A 116 -5.40 5.83 -11.60
C GLY A 116 -4.82 4.50 -12.03
N ASN A 117 -4.43 4.41 -13.28
CA ASN A 117 -3.74 3.24 -13.83
C ASN A 117 -2.76 3.68 -14.92
N PHE A 118 -1.53 3.20 -14.85
CA PHE A 118 -0.52 3.44 -15.87
C PHE A 118 0.44 2.27 -15.99
N ARG A 119 1.20 2.22 -17.09
CA ARG A 119 2.10 1.11 -17.39
C ARG A 119 3.53 1.58 -17.54
N LEU A 120 4.43 1.06 -16.71
CA LEU A 120 5.87 1.18 -16.90
C LEU A 120 6.34 0.11 -17.89
N ARG A 121 7.05 0.53 -18.93
CA ARG A 121 7.61 -0.33 -19.99
C ARG A 121 9.13 -0.22 -20.05
N GLY A 122 9.77 -1.22 -20.66
CA GLY A 122 11.22 -1.20 -20.88
C GLY A 122 12.03 -1.66 -19.68
N ILE A 123 11.41 -2.46 -18.80
CA ILE A 123 12.09 -3.19 -17.73
C ILE A 123 13.03 -4.23 -18.38
N LYS A 124 14.27 -4.32 -17.89
CA LYS A 124 15.21 -5.32 -18.39
C LYS A 124 14.73 -6.72 -18.00
N PRO A 125 14.62 -7.66 -18.99
CA PRO A 125 14.22 -9.03 -18.70
C PRO A 125 15.17 -9.67 -17.70
N ALA A 126 14.62 -10.14 -16.57
CA ALA A 126 15.34 -10.82 -15.50
C ALA A 126 14.41 -11.82 -14.80
N PRO A 127 14.93 -12.73 -13.98
CA PRO A 127 14.10 -13.58 -13.13
C PRO A 127 13.19 -12.74 -12.22
N ALA A 128 12.01 -13.28 -11.87
CA ALA A 128 11.11 -12.65 -10.93
C ALA A 128 11.82 -12.31 -9.62
N GLY A 129 11.56 -11.13 -9.06
CA GLY A 129 12.18 -10.66 -7.83
C GLY A 129 13.51 -9.90 -8.04
N VAL A 130 14.09 -9.89 -9.25
CA VAL A 130 15.36 -9.19 -9.52
C VAL A 130 15.18 -7.72 -9.89
N PRO A 131 14.24 -7.33 -10.79
CA PRO A 131 14.03 -5.93 -11.11
C PRO A 131 13.59 -5.13 -9.88
N GLN A 132 14.12 -3.92 -9.73
CA GLN A 132 13.76 -3.00 -8.65
C GLN A 132 13.01 -1.82 -9.25
N ILE A 133 11.74 -1.70 -8.88
CA ILE A 133 10.83 -0.66 -9.36
C ILE A 133 10.45 0.21 -8.17
N GLU A 134 10.96 1.43 -8.14
CA GLU A 134 10.56 2.42 -7.17
C GLU A 134 9.22 3.02 -7.59
N VAL A 135 8.22 2.95 -6.71
CA VAL A 135 6.95 3.65 -6.87
C VAL A 135 6.90 4.75 -5.83
N ALA A 136 6.77 6.00 -6.29
CA ALA A 136 6.69 7.16 -5.43
C ALA A 136 5.35 7.88 -5.59
N PHE A 137 4.80 8.29 -4.46
CA PHE A 137 3.62 9.13 -4.33
C PHE A 137 4.06 10.50 -3.84
N ASP A 138 3.68 11.54 -4.53
CA ASP A 138 3.93 12.94 -4.19
C ASP A 138 2.58 13.66 -4.13
N ILE A 139 2.25 14.22 -2.97
CA ILE A 139 1.01 14.98 -2.76
C ILE A 139 1.40 16.42 -2.47
N ASP A 140 0.93 17.33 -3.30
CA ASP A 140 1.19 18.76 -3.11
C ASP A 140 0.27 19.37 -2.04
N ALA A 141 0.48 20.66 -1.73
CA ALA A 141 -0.34 21.40 -0.77
C ALA A 141 -1.81 21.59 -1.22
N ASN A 142 -2.14 21.33 -2.47
CA ASN A 142 -3.50 21.39 -3.00
C ASN A 142 -4.19 20.01 -3.02
N GLY A 143 -3.50 18.96 -2.53
CA GLY A 143 -4.00 17.59 -2.54
C GLY A 143 -3.92 16.90 -3.92
N ILE A 144 -3.18 17.46 -4.87
CA ILE A 144 -2.93 16.81 -6.16
C ILE A 144 -1.94 15.69 -5.95
N VAL A 145 -2.30 14.48 -6.38
CA VAL A 145 -1.48 13.28 -6.22
C VAL A 145 -0.74 12.99 -7.52
N GLN A 146 0.57 13.01 -7.47
CA GLN A 146 1.44 12.54 -8.56
C GLN A 146 2.01 11.18 -8.19
N VAL A 147 1.83 10.19 -9.05
CA VAL A 147 2.38 8.85 -8.83
C VAL A 147 3.35 8.54 -9.95
N SER A 148 4.57 8.18 -9.58
CA SER A 148 5.61 7.81 -10.50
C SER A 148 6.13 6.40 -10.23
N ALA A 149 6.55 5.70 -11.29
CA ALA A 149 7.23 4.42 -11.21
C ALA A 149 8.53 4.49 -12.01
N LYS A 150 9.62 4.04 -11.42
CA LYS A 150 10.97 4.06 -12.02
C LYS A 150 11.64 2.71 -11.86
N ASP A 151 12.08 2.11 -12.96
CA ASP A 151 13.00 0.97 -12.93
C ASP A 151 14.42 1.45 -12.60
N LEU A 152 14.93 1.07 -11.45
CA LEU A 152 16.24 1.49 -10.97
C LEU A 152 17.39 0.88 -11.81
N GLY A 153 17.14 -0.24 -12.49
CA GLY A 153 18.12 -0.91 -13.34
C GLY A 153 18.31 -0.26 -14.71
N THR A 154 17.21 0.21 -15.33
CA THR A 154 17.24 0.83 -16.68
C THR A 154 17.08 2.34 -16.67
N GLY A 155 16.64 2.93 -15.55
CA GLY A 155 16.31 4.34 -15.45
C GLY A 155 15.00 4.73 -16.14
N LYS A 156 14.27 3.78 -16.74
CA LYS A 156 12.96 4.05 -17.36
C LYS A 156 11.98 4.47 -16.29
N HIS A 157 11.20 5.51 -16.58
CA HIS A 157 10.17 5.99 -15.66
C HIS A 157 8.87 6.29 -16.42
N GLN A 158 7.78 6.30 -15.69
CA GLN A 158 6.45 6.70 -16.11
C GLN A 158 5.73 7.30 -14.92
N GLU A 159 4.89 8.28 -15.17
CA GLU A 159 4.13 8.95 -14.12
C GLU A 159 2.69 9.22 -14.56
N ILE A 160 1.83 9.44 -13.57
CA ILE A 160 0.46 9.91 -13.75
C ILE A 160 0.17 11.00 -12.70
N THR A 161 -0.51 12.05 -13.14
CA THR A 161 -1.04 13.06 -12.22
C THR A 161 -2.54 12.82 -12.05
N ILE A 162 -2.96 12.70 -10.81
CA ILE A 162 -4.35 12.47 -10.43
C ILE A 162 -4.87 13.79 -9.85
N THR A 163 -5.51 14.57 -10.73
CA THR A 163 -6.16 15.84 -10.34
C THR A 163 -7.55 15.53 -9.81
N ALA A 164 -7.80 15.95 -8.57
CA ALA A 164 -9.11 15.90 -7.92
C ALA A 164 -9.86 14.58 -8.19
N SER A 165 -9.25 13.47 -7.84
CA SER A 165 -9.92 12.20 -7.88
C SER A 165 -11.01 12.20 -6.82
N SER A 166 -12.23 12.55 -7.27
CA SER A 166 -13.45 12.42 -6.50
C SER A 166 -13.40 13.13 -5.13
N ASN A 167 -14.14 14.20 -5.04
CA ASN A 167 -14.63 14.67 -3.74
C ASN A 167 -15.31 13.47 -3.06
N LEU A 168 -14.58 12.78 -2.21
CA LEU A 168 -15.19 11.78 -1.33
C LEU A 168 -16.05 12.56 -0.34
N SER A 169 -17.31 12.23 -0.26
CA SER A 169 -18.17 12.75 0.80
C SER A 169 -17.73 12.14 2.15
N ASP A 170 -17.97 12.85 3.23
CA ASP A 170 -17.69 12.33 4.59
C ASP A 170 -18.36 10.97 4.81
N ALA A 171 -19.56 10.77 4.27
CA ALA A 171 -20.29 9.49 4.34
C ALA A 171 -19.53 8.35 3.60
N GLU A 172 -18.87 8.62 2.48
CA GLU A 172 -18.06 7.64 1.76
C GLU A 172 -16.77 7.30 2.53
N ILE A 173 -16.15 8.29 3.16
CA ILE A 173 -14.98 8.11 4.00
C ILE A 173 -15.32 7.24 5.22
N GLU A 174 -16.38 7.60 5.96
CA GLU A 174 -16.84 6.83 7.12
C GLU A 174 -17.24 5.40 6.74
N ARG A 175 -17.91 5.23 5.62
CA ARG A 175 -18.26 3.92 5.10
C ARG A 175 -17.01 3.08 4.81
N ALA A 176 -16.00 3.62 4.13
CA ALA A 176 -14.76 2.92 3.82
C ALA A 176 -14.02 2.47 5.10
N ILE A 177 -14.00 3.33 6.12
CA ILE A 177 -13.38 3.02 7.42
C ILE A 177 -14.16 1.91 8.14
N ARG A 178 -15.50 1.99 8.18
CA ARG A 178 -16.35 1.00 8.82
C ARG A 178 -16.26 -0.36 8.14
N GLU A 179 -16.33 -0.40 6.80
CA GLU A 179 -16.18 -1.63 6.03
C GLU A 179 -14.79 -2.26 6.26
N ALA A 180 -13.71 -1.46 6.35
CA ALA A 180 -12.39 -1.96 6.63
C ALA A 180 -12.33 -2.65 8.01
N ALA A 181 -12.92 -2.05 9.05
CA ALA A 181 -12.98 -2.64 10.38
C ALA A 181 -13.84 -3.93 10.43
N GLU A 182 -14.97 -3.95 9.72
CA GLU A 182 -15.86 -5.10 9.66
C GLU A 182 -15.19 -6.34 9.02
N TYR A 183 -14.43 -6.13 7.97
CA TYR A 183 -13.79 -7.22 7.22
C TYR A 183 -12.32 -7.47 7.61
N GLU A 184 -11.78 -6.76 8.59
CA GLU A 184 -10.36 -6.83 8.98
C GLU A 184 -9.89 -8.27 9.25
N ALA A 185 -10.66 -9.03 10.02
CA ALA A 185 -10.31 -10.41 10.38
C ALA A 185 -10.29 -11.32 9.14
N THR A 186 -11.33 -11.26 8.32
CA THR A 186 -11.46 -12.11 7.12
C THR A 186 -10.43 -11.74 6.05
N ASP A 187 -10.23 -10.45 5.82
CA ASP A 187 -9.23 -9.95 4.88
C ASP A 187 -7.81 -10.27 5.38
N GLY A 188 -7.57 -10.16 6.68
CA GLY A 188 -6.29 -10.50 7.32
C GLY A 188 -5.91 -11.98 7.13
N GLU A 189 -6.85 -12.91 7.32
CA GLU A 189 -6.62 -14.34 7.07
C GLU A 189 -6.28 -14.62 5.62
N ARG A 190 -7.03 -14.01 4.70
CA ARG A 190 -6.79 -14.16 3.26
C ARG A 190 -5.45 -13.57 2.83
N LYS A 191 -5.07 -12.42 3.37
CA LYS A 191 -3.77 -11.79 3.12
C LYS A 191 -2.63 -12.66 3.64
N ALA A 192 -2.72 -13.14 4.89
CA ALA A 192 -1.72 -14.03 5.47
C ALA A 192 -1.47 -15.27 4.60
N TYR A 193 -2.53 -15.83 4.01
CA TYR A 193 -2.39 -16.93 3.06
C TYR A 193 -1.65 -16.53 1.77
N ILE A 194 -2.01 -15.38 1.18
CA ILE A 194 -1.37 -14.89 -0.06
C ILE A 194 0.12 -14.62 0.20
N ASP A 195 0.46 -14.00 1.32
CA ASP A 195 1.83 -13.70 1.72
C ASP A 195 2.63 -14.99 1.92
N ALA A 196 2.08 -15.96 2.70
CA ALA A 196 2.70 -17.26 2.92
C ALA A 196 2.95 -18.02 1.61
N ARG A 197 1.99 -17.97 0.69
CA ARG A 197 2.12 -18.60 -0.63
C ARG A 197 3.19 -17.89 -1.48
N GLY A 198 3.23 -16.56 -1.50
CA GLY A 198 4.23 -15.77 -2.22
C GLY A 198 5.67 -16.06 -1.74
N GLU A 199 5.85 -16.14 -0.43
CA GLU A 199 7.13 -16.55 0.18
C GLU A 199 7.52 -17.99 -0.22
N ALA A 200 6.59 -18.92 -0.13
CA ALA A 200 6.83 -20.32 -0.50
C ALA A 200 7.20 -20.44 -1.99
N ASP A 201 6.47 -19.77 -2.89
CA ASP A 201 6.76 -19.75 -4.33
C ASP A 201 8.15 -19.14 -4.63
N THR A 202 8.55 -18.11 -3.90
CA THR A 202 9.87 -17.49 -4.03
C THR A 202 10.97 -18.43 -3.58
N LEU A 203 10.79 -19.06 -2.42
CA LEU A 203 11.75 -20.02 -1.87
C LEU A 203 11.87 -21.28 -2.76
N ILE A 204 10.77 -21.78 -3.29
CA ILE A 204 10.76 -22.90 -4.26
C ILE A 204 11.68 -22.56 -5.45
N ARG A 205 11.51 -21.36 -6.04
CA ARG A 205 12.36 -20.91 -7.17
C ARG A 205 13.83 -20.79 -6.78
N GLN A 206 14.13 -20.22 -5.61
CA GLN A 206 15.51 -20.11 -5.13
C GLN A 206 16.19 -21.48 -4.97
N VAL A 207 15.49 -22.43 -4.34
CA VAL A 207 15.99 -23.80 -4.13
C VAL A 207 16.16 -24.55 -5.46
N GLU A 208 15.22 -24.40 -6.41
CA GLU A 208 15.35 -24.99 -7.75
C GLU A 208 16.54 -24.43 -8.51
N ASN A 209 16.73 -23.12 -8.49
CA ASN A 209 17.90 -22.48 -9.10
C ASN A 209 19.20 -22.97 -8.47
N ALA A 210 19.27 -23.04 -7.13
CA ALA A 210 20.43 -23.54 -6.42
C ALA A 210 20.71 -25.02 -6.72
N LEU A 211 19.69 -25.87 -6.86
CA LEU A 211 19.85 -27.27 -7.25
C LEU A 211 20.25 -27.45 -8.73
N SER A 212 20.00 -26.47 -9.57
CA SER A 212 20.42 -26.46 -10.98
C SER A 212 21.90 -26.08 -11.13
N ASP A 213 22.48 -25.38 -10.17
CA ASP A 213 23.90 -25.06 -10.12
C ASP A 213 24.74 -26.32 -9.82
N LYS A 214 25.62 -26.67 -10.75
CA LYS A 214 26.46 -27.88 -10.66
C LYS A 214 27.42 -27.84 -9.46
N GLN A 215 27.92 -26.67 -9.08
CA GLN A 215 28.88 -26.52 -7.96
C GLN A 215 28.16 -26.69 -6.63
N LYS A 216 27.05 -25.98 -6.42
CA LYS A 216 26.18 -26.09 -5.22
C LYS A 216 25.63 -27.52 -5.05
N LYS A 217 25.26 -28.15 -6.14
CA LYS A 217 24.76 -29.53 -6.12
C LYS A 217 25.85 -30.55 -5.76
N LYS A 218 27.11 -30.33 -6.16
CA LYS A 218 28.23 -31.22 -5.79
C LYS A 218 28.62 -31.13 -4.33
N SER A 219 28.50 -29.96 -3.68
CA SER A 219 28.83 -29.77 -2.26
C SER A 219 27.87 -30.46 -1.30
N LEU A 220 26.70 -30.92 -1.77
CA LEU A 220 25.71 -31.60 -0.95
C LEU A 220 25.99 -33.12 -0.83
N GLU A 221 25.79 -33.66 0.35
CA GLU A 221 25.81 -35.09 0.58
C GLU A 221 24.51 -35.78 0.09
N GLY A 222 24.54 -37.10 -0.10
CA GLY A 222 23.40 -37.85 -0.64
C GLY A 222 22.11 -37.72 0.19
N HIS A 223 22.24 -37.72 1.52
CA HIS A 223 21.10 -37.57 2.43
C HIS A 223 20.52 -36.17 2.39
N GLN A 224 21.37 -35.12 2.33
CA GLN A 224 20.93 -33.70 2.23
C GLN A 224 20.18 -33.47 0.93
N LYS A 225 20.67 -34.00 -0.20
CA LYS A 225 19.94 -33.93 -1.48
C LYS A 225 18.54 -34.54 -1.40
N LYS A 226 18.41 -35.67 -0.67
CA LYS A 226 17.12 -36.36 -0.51
C LYS A 226 16.19 -35.53 0.38
N GLN A 227 16.68 -34.94 1.47
CA GLN A 227 15.90 -34.07 2.33
C GLN A 227 15.39 -32.83 1.59
N ILE A 228 16.28 -32.10 0.88
CA ILE A 228 15.89 -30.92 0.11
C ILE A 228 14.83 -31.26 -0.94
N LYS A 229 15.02 -32.34 -1.70
CA LYS A 229 14.05 -32.77 -2.71
C LYS A 229 12.70 -33.16 -2.11
N SER A 230 12.69 -33.81 -0.95
CA SER A 230 11.48 -34.19 -0.23
C SER A 230 10.72 -32.95 0.24
N ALA A 231 11.38 -32.03 0.93
CA ALA A 231 10.80 -30.76 1.38
C ALA A 231 10.29 -29.92 0.20
N LEU A 232 11.08 -29.78 -0.86
CA LEU A 232 10.69 -29.07 -2.07
C LEU A 232 9.43 -29.68 -2.72
N SER A 233 9.39 -31.01 -2.85
CA SER A 233 8.22 -31.70 -3.43
C SER A 233 6.98 -31.51 -2.57
N TYR A 234 7.11 -31.60 -1.25
CA TYR A 234 6.01 -31.37 -0.31
C TYR A 234 5.46 -29.96 -0.42
N THR A 235 6.33 -28.95 -0.31
CA THR A 235 5.94 -27.54 -0.40
C THR A 235 5.25 -27.22 -1.73
N LYS A 236 5.78 -27.71 -2.85
CA LYS A 236 5.16 -27.56 -4.17
C LYS A 236 3.76 -28.16 -4.24
N LYS A 237 3.59 -29.39 -3.74
CA LYS A 237 2.27 -30.06 -3.73
C LYS A 237 1.28 -29.29 -2.86
N LEU A 238 1.71 -28.79 -1.71
CA LEU A 238 0.88 -28.03 -0.79
C LEU A 238 0.39 -26.73 -1.46
N VAL A 239 1.30 -25.94 -2.04
CA VAL A 239 0.99 -24.71 -2.77
C VAL A 239 0.05 -24.95 -3.95
N ALA A 240 0.24 -26.08 -4.68
CA ALA A 240 -0.60 -26.43 -5.84
C ALA A 240 -2.02 -26.87 -5.43
N ARG A 241 -2.20 -27.49 -4.27
CA ARG A 241 -3.50 -27.98 -3.78
C ARG A 241 -4.39 -26.87 -3.23
N THR A 242 -3.81 -25.81 -2.72
CA THR A 242 -4.53 -24.71 -2.09
C THR A 242 -4.96 -23.68 -3.13
N LYS A 243 -6.30 -23.44 -3.22
CA LYS A 243 -6.89 -22.46 -4.15
C LYS A 243 -7.26 -21.17 -3.39
N PRO A 244 -7.12 -19.98 -4.00
CA PRO A 244 -7.34 -18.69 -3.33
C PRO A 244 -8.78 -18.40 -2.88
N GLY A 245 -9.75 -19.25 -3.19
CA GLY A 245 -11.18 -18.95 -3.02
C GLY A 245 -11.78 -19.29 -1.64
N ASN A 246 -11.20 -20.23 -0.91
CA ASN A 246 -11.73 -20.69 0.39
C ASN A 246 -10.54 -20.94 1.32
N VAL A 247 -10.01 -19.89 1.93
CA VAL A 247 -8.74 -19.94 2.66
C VAL A 247 -9.01 -19.88 4.15
N SER A 248 -8.42 -20.82 4.90
CA SER A 248 -8.40 -20.79 6.36
C SER A 248 -7.03 -20.37 6.89
N LYS A 249 -7.02 -19.83 8.10
CA LYS A 249 -5.79 -19.50 8.84
C LYS A 249 -4.85 -20.71 8.95
N ASP A 250 -5.40 -21.91 9.11
CA ASP A 250 -4.63 -23.14 9.22
C ASP A 250 -3.85 -23.47 7.93
N GLN A 251 -4.43 -23.17 6.77
CA GLN A 251 -3.74 -23.37 5.48
C GLN A 251 -2.56 -22.41 5.32
N ALA A 252 -2.69 -21.16 5.75
CA ALA A 252 -1.58 -20.21 5.76
C ALA A 252 -0.43 -20.70 6.65
N LEU A 253 -0.75 -21.15 7.86
CA LEU A 253 0.23 -21.70 8.80
C LEU A 253 0.91 -22.98 8.29
N GLU A 254 0.17 -23.85 7.59
CA GLU A 254 0.73 -25.07 7.00
C GLU A 254 1.74 -24.73 5.90
N ILE A 255 1.43 -23.76 5.05
CA ILE A 255 2.34 -23.27 4.00
C ILE A 255 3.59 -22.63 4.62
N GLN A 256 3.43 -21.79 5.64
CA GLN A 256 4.56 -21.18 6.35
C GLN A 256 5.49 -22.22 6.97
N ARG A 257 4.93 -23.24 7.62
CA ARG A 257 5.73 -24.36 8.17
C ARG A 257 6.48 -25.11 7.09
N ALA A 258 5.81 -25.47 6.00
CA ALA A 258 6.44 -26.16 4.88
C ALA A 258 7.56 -25.31 4.23
N ALA A 259 7.36 -24.00 4.11
CA ALA A 259 8.39 -23.08 3.62
C ALA A 259 9.57 -22.99 4.59
N SER A 260 9.33 -22.92 5.90
CA SER A 260 10.38 -22.94 6.93
C SER A 260 11.19 -24.22 6.88
N ASP A 261 10.55 -25.38 6.78
CA ASP A 261 11.21 -26.67 6.65
C ASP A 261 12.07 -26.77 5.39
N LEU A 262 11.56 -26.26 4.26
CA LEU A 262 12.31 -26.17 3.03
C LEU A 262 13.53 -25.24 3.13
N ARG A 263 13.38 -24.08 3.80
CA ARG A 263 14.48 -23.13 4.05
C ARG A 263 15.55 -23.76 4.90
N ASN A 264 15.17 -24.45 5.98
CA ASN A 264 16.09 -25.14 6.87
C ASN A 264 16.84 -26.27 6.13
N ALA A 265 16.12 -27.09 5.37
CA ALA A 265 16.73 -28.17 4.59
C ALA A 265 17.70 -27.63 3.51
N ALA A 266 17.42 -26.47 2.92
CA ALA A 266 18.19 -25.89 1.83
C ALA A 266 19.22 -24.82 2.28
N SER A 267 19.37 -24.57 3.58
CA SER A 267 20.20 -23.48 4.14
C SER A 267 21.66 -23.49 3.66
N MET A 268 22.20 -24.66 3.32
CA MET A 268 23.57 -24.79 2.82
C MET A 268 23.77 -24.37 1.36
N ILE A 269 22.69 -24.22 0.59
CA ILE A 269 22.76 -23.90 -0.85
C ILE A 269 22.10 -22.56 -1.21
N LEU A 270 21.31 -21.99 -0.31
CA LEU A 270 20.71 -20.66 -0.45
C LEU A 270 21.73 -19.57 -0.11
#